data_843537a75f648ecde8c1a7543c816165
#
_entry.id   843537a75f648ecde8c1a7543c816165
#
_cell.length_a   1.000
_cell.length_b   1.000
_cell.length_c   1.000
_cell.angle_alpha   90.00
_cell.angle_beta   90.00
_cell.angle_gamma   90.00
#
_symmetry.space_group_name_H-M   'P 1'
#
loop_
_entity.id
_entity.type
_entity.pdbx_description
1 polymer ?
#
loop_
_entity_poly.entity_id
_entity_poly.type
_entity_poly.pdbx_seq_one_letter_code
_entity_poly.pdbx_strand_id
1 'polypeptide(L)'
;MGRLSKKIRPTESNLSKIPNQSGVYLLYRGKKPPYVGKAGPGRLQKRIRQQLNTRRGITTIRYKPTRSEREAGVWEKKYRNKYNPTQKRI
;
A
#
# COMPACT_ATOMS: atom_id res chain seq x y z
N MET A 1 -10.85 4.38 12.06
CA MET A 1 -10.65 4.72 10.88
C MET A 1 -9.29 4.92 10.50
N GLY A 2 -8.79 4.28 9.59
CA GLY A 2 -7.42 4.38 9.18
C GLY A 2 -7.14 5.65 8.41
N ARG A 3 -5.95 6.16 8.52
CA ARG A 3 -5.47 7.22 7.72
C ARG A 3 -4.33 6.70 6.90
N LEU A 4 -4.04 7.33 5.78
CA LEU A 4 -2.85 7.00 5.02
C LEU A 4 -1.64 7.35 5.87
N SER A 5 -0.75 6.40 6.06
CA SER A 5 0.42 6.61 6.91
C SER A 5 1.41 7.57 6.29
N LYS A 6 2.39 8.01 7.08
CA LYS A 6 3.51 8.74 6.53
C LYS A 6 4.33 7.78 5.69
N LYS A 7 5.23 8.31 4.88
CA LYS A 7 6.20 7.47 4.17
C LYS A 7 7.14 6.88 5.20
N ILE A 8 7.30 5.57 5.16
CA ILE A 8 8.21 4.87 6.07
C ILE A 8 9.10 3.96 5.26
N ARG A 9 10.28 3.65 5.80
CA ARG A 9 11.17 2.72 5.14
C ARG A 9 10.69 1.30 5.37
N PRO A 10 10.91 0.39 4.42
CA PRO A 10 10.44 -0.99 4.57
C PRO A 10 11.38 -1.83 5.43
N THR A 11 11.68 -1.37 6.63
CA THR A 11 12.51 -2.12 7.58
C THR A 11 11.63 -3.12 8.32
N GLU A 12 12.24 -4.15 8.86
CA GLU A 12 11.49 -5.14 9.61
C GLU A 12 10.75 -4.50 10.79
N SER A 13 11.38 -3.55 11.46
CA SER A 13 10.75 -2.86 12.56
C SER A 13 9.47 -2.14 12.13
N ASN A 14 9.52 -1.47 10.99
CA ASN A 14 8.34 -0.76 10.49
C ASN A 14 7.28 -1.72 9.95
N LEU A 15 7.71 -2.77 9.26
CA LEU A 15 6.76 -3.73 8.68
C LEU A 15 5.99 -4.47 9.76
N SER A 16 6.63 -4.77 10.88
CA SER A 16 5.96 -5.50 11.94
C SER A 16 4.88 -4.68 12.63
N LYS A 17 4.87 -3.37 12.44
CA LYS A 17 3.84 -2.51 13.02
C LYS A 17 2.61 -2.38 12.14
N ILE A 18 2.66 -2.88 10.92
CA ILE A 18 1.52 -2.79 10.01
C ILE A 18 0.43 -3.74 10.49
N PRO A 19 -0.80 -3.25 10.66
CA PRO A 19 -1.86 -4.11 11.21
C PRO A 19 -2.30 -5.20 10.23
N ASN A 20 -2.78 -6.29 10.78
CA ASN A 20 -3.29 -7.41 9.98
C ASN A 20 -4.77 -7.20 9.72
N GLN A 21 -5.08 -6.33 8.80
CA GLN A 21 -6.47 -6.09 8.41
C GLN A 21 -6.52 -5.81 6.91
N SER A 22 -7.68 -5.50 6.40
CA SER A 22 -7.80 -5.06 5.01
C SER A 22 -7.15 -3.70 4.88
N GLY A 23 -6.75 -3.34 3.70
CA GLY A 23 -6.20 -2.00 3.52
C GLY A 23 -5.64 -1.77 2.13
N VAL A 24 -5.12 -0.59 1.93
CA VAL A 24 -4.50 -0.20 0.69
C VAL A 24 -3.07 0.22 0.99
N TYR A 25 -2.17 0.01 0.04
CA TYR A 25 -0.78 0.37 0.24
C TYR A 25 -0.19 1.03 -1.00
N LEU A 26 0.82 1.85 -0.77
CA LEU A 26 1.52 2.55 -1.83
C LEU A 26 3.00 2.24 -1.67
N LEU A 27 3.62 1.82 -2.76
CA LEU A 27 5.04 1.44 -2.76
C LEU A 27 5.78 2.42 -3.66
N TYR A 28 6.77 3.11 -3.09
CA TYR A 28 7.49 4.15 -3.81
C TYR A 28 8.89 3.72 -4.19
N ARG A 29 9.30 4.11 -5.40
CA ARG A 29 10.68 3.95 -5.83
C ARG A 29 11.24 5.34 -6.03
N GLY A 30 11.88 5.84 -5.01
CA GLY A 30 12.42 7.19 -5.07
C GLY A 30 11.32 8.21 -5.32
N LYS A 31 11.48 9.03 -6.33
CA LYS A 31 10.51 10.08 -6.64
C LYS A 31 9.47 9.68 -7.66
N LYS A 32 9.52 8.46 -8.15
CA LYS A 32 8.53 8.02 -9.13
C LYS A 32 7.16 7.86 -8.51
N PRO A 33 6.09 7.91 -9.31
CA PRO A 33 4.75 7.67 -8.77
C PRO A 33 4.67 6.28 -8.14
N PRO A 34 3.91 6.13 -7.07
CA PRO A 34 3.87 4.86 -6.36
C PRO A 34 3.02 3.81 -7.06
N TYR A 35 3.34 2.57 -6.76
CA TYR A 35 2.46 1.47 -7.13
C TYR A 35 1.40 1.38 -6.04
N VAL A 36 0.14 1.33 -6.42
CA VAL A 36 -0.98 1.27 -5.49
C VAL A 36 -1.62 -0.11 -5.54
N GLY A 37 -1.76 -0.75 -4.38
CA GLY A 37 -2.39 -2.06 -4.31
C GLY A 37 -3.30 -2.15 -3.10
N LYS A 38 -4.06 -3.23 -3.04
CA LYS A 38 -4.96 -3.45 -1.91
C LYS A 38 -4.77 -4.85 -1.33
N ALA A 39 -5.24 -5.03 -0.11
CA ALA A 39 -5.18 -6.31 0.58
C ALA A 39 -6.53 -6.62 1.21
N GLY A 40 -6.89 -7.88 1.21
CA GLY A 40 -8.12 -8.35 1.84
C GLY A 40 -7.98 -8.50 3.34
N PRO A 41 -9.00 -9.05 3.99
CA PRO A 41 -9.04 -9.15 5.44
C PRO A 41 -7.83 -9.86 6.02
N GLY A 42 -7.19 -9.23 6.99
CA GLY A 42 -6.06 -9.81 7.67
C GLY A 42 -4.78 -9.90 6.85
N ARG A 43 -4.73 -9.26 5.67
CA ARG A 43 -3.61 -9.46 4.76
C ARG A 43 -2.75 -8.26 4.48
N LEU A 44 -3.03 -7.12 5.07
CA LEU A 44 -2.31 -5.90 4.70
C LEU A 44 -0.79 -6.05 4.87
N GLN A 45 -0.35 -6.46 6.04
CA GLN A 45 1.08 -6.64 6.28
C GLN A 45 1.66 -7.70 5.36
N LYS A 46 0.98 -8.81 5.23
CA LYS A 46 1.46 -9.93 4.42
C LYS A 46 1.60 -9.54 2.96
N ARG A 47 0.61 -8.83 2.42
CA ARG A 47 0.67 -8.40 1.02
C ARG A 47 1.81 -7.42 0.78
N ILE A 48 2.01 -6.49 1.72
CA ILE A 48 3.11 -5.55 1.58
C ILE A 48 4.44 -6.30 1.57
N ARG A 49 4.62 -7.27 2.48
CA ARG A 49 5.84 -8.06 2.50
C ARG A 49 6.03 -8.84 1.21
N GLN A 50 4.97 -9.42 0.66
CA GLN A 50 5.05 -10.15 -0.59
C GLN A 50 5.47 -9.24 -1.73
N GLN A 51 4.89 -8.06 -1.79
CA GLN A 51 5.22 -7.11 -2.86
C GLN A 51 6.65 -6.62 -2.76
N LEU A 52 7.17 -6.44 -1.55
CA LEU A 52 8.55 -6.03 -1.38
C LEU A 52 9.52 -7.11 -1.86
N ASN A 53 9.14 -8.38 -1.71
CA ASN A 53 9.97 -9.48 -2.21
C ASN A 53 9.95 -9.55 -3.74
N THR A 54 8.86 -9.16 -4.34
CA THR A 54 8.69 -9.26 -5.78
C THR A 54 9.22 -8.02 -6.51
N ARG A 55 9.03 -6.85 -5.92
CA ARG A 55 9.40 -5.61 -6.56
C ARG A 55 10.67 -5.07 -5.95
N ARG A 56 11.63 -4.80 -6.78
CA ARG A 56 12.91 -4.30 -6.29
C ARG A 56 12.95 -2.80 -6.32
N GLY A 57 13.78 -2.23 -5.48
CA GLY A 57 14.01 -0.78 -5.49
C GLY A 57 12.98 0.03 -4.73
N ILE A 58 12.13 -0.61 -3.94
CA ILE A 58 11.16 0.13 -3.14
C ILE A 58 11.90 0.83 -2.01
N THR A 59 11.80 2.15 -1.96
CA THR A 59 12.52 2.94 -0.97
C THR A 59 11.66 3.33 0.21
N THR A 60 10.36 3.58 -0.01
CA THR A 60 9.43 3.91 1.08
C THR A 60 8.07 3.32 0.78
N ILE A 61 7.27 3.19 1.80
CA ILE A 61 5.90 2.68 1.68
C ILE A 61 4.95 3.54 2.49
N ARG A 62 3.69 3.49 2.10
CA ARG A 62 2.61 4.09 2.89
C ARG A 62 1.46 3.08 2.89
N TYR A 63 0.64 3.11 3.91
CA TYR A 63 -0.50 2.21 3.96
C TYR A 63 -1.66 2.86 4.69
N LYS A 64 -2.86 2.38 4.40
CA LYS A 64 -4.08 2.83 5.04
C LYS A 64 -4.91 1.60 5.39
N PRO A 65 -5.08 1.28 6.67
CA PRO A 65 -5.96 0.19 7.07
C PRO A 65 -7.41 0.56 6.79
N THR A 66 -8.21 -0.42 6.40
CA THR A 66 -9.63 -0.19 6.15
C THR A 66 -10.44 -1.25 6.89
N ARG A 67 -11.75 -1.04 6.98
CA ARG A 67 -12.62 -1.97 7.67
C ARG A 67 -12.93 -3.19 6.84
N SER A 68 -12.84 -3.08 5.54
CA SER A 68 -13.20 -4.19 4.68
C SER A 68 -12.40 -4.10 3.39
N GLU A 69 -12.41 -5.19 2.64
CA GLU A 69 -11.75 -5.21 1.34
C GLU A 69 -12.47 -4.28 0.36
N ARG A 70 -13.77 -4.17 0.50
CA ARG A 70 -14.55 -3.25 -0.33
C ARG A 70 -14.07 -1.81 -0.15
N GLU A 71 -13.89 -1.40 1.09
CA GLU A 71 -13.38 -0.06 1.37
C GLU A 71 -11.96 0.10 0.83
N ALA A 72 -11.15 -0.94 0.97
CA ALA A 72 -9.79 -0.91 0.43
C ALA A 72 -9.81 -0.69 -1.08
N GLY A 73 -10.74 -1.33 -1.77
CA GLY A 73 -10.89 -1.14 -3.21
C GLY A 73 -11.25 0.28 -3.60
N VAL A 74 -12.11 0.92 -2.82
CA VAL A 74 -12.50 2.31 -3.06
C VAL A 74 -11.28 3.22 -2.94
N TRP A 75 -10.48 3.02 -1.88
CA TRP A 75 -9.31 3.85 -1.67
C TRP A 75 -8.20 3.54 -2.67
N GLU A 76 -8.08 2.27 -3.07
CA GLU A 76 -7.12 1.91 -4.09
C GLU A 76 -7.39 2.70 -5.37
N LYS A 77 -8.63 2.75 -5.78
CA LYS A 77 -9.00 3.47 -6.98
C LYS A 77 -8.72 4.96 -6.85
N LYS A 78 -9.06 5.54 -5.71
CA LYS A 78 -8.81 6.96 -5.47
C LYS A 78 -7.33 7.29 -5.48
N TYR A 79 -6.52 6.49 -4.81
CA TYR A 79 -5.09 6.75 -4.76
C TYR A 79 -4.42 6.50 -6.09
N ARG A 80 -4.89 5.50 -6.83
CA ARG A 80 -4.34 5.24 -8.15
C ARG A 80 -4.59 6.43 -9.07
N ASN A 81 -5.78 7.00 -9.02
CA ASN A 81 -6.09 8.18 -9.82
C ASN A 81 -5.29 9.39 -9.38
N LYS A 82 -5.07 9.53 -8.08
CA LYS A 82 -4.39 10.70 -7.57
C LYS A 82 -2.87 10.65 -7.74
N TYR A 83 -2.28 9.50 -7.44
CA TYR A 83 -0.82 9.42 -7.39
C TYR A 83 -0.19 8.76 -8.62
N ASN A 84 -0.92 7.96 -9.35
CA ASN A 84 -0.35 7.28 -10.50
C ASN A 84 -1.42 7.05 -11.57
N PRO A 85 -1.89 8.13 -12.20
CA PRO A 85 -2.97 8.02 -13.19
C PRO A 85 -2.61 7.16 -14.39
N THR A 86 -1.31 7.00 -14.70
CA THR A 86 -0.92 6.18 -15.84
C THR A 86 -1.13 4.70 -15.61
N GLN A 87 -1.33 4.26 -14.39
CA GLN A 87 -1.60 2.87 -14.14
C GLN A 87 -2.99 2.49 -14.48
N LYS A 88 -3.84 3.47 -14.71
CA LYS A 88 -5.13 3.13 -14.97
C LYS A 88 -5.35 2.72 -16.30
N ARG A 89 -4.94 2.58 -17.09
CA ARG A 89 -5.23 2.29 -18.30
C ARG A 89 -5.45 1.09 -18.62
N ILE A 90 -5.84 0.69 -19.15
CA ILE A 90 -6.00 -0.34 -19.50
C ILE A 90 -6.25 -0.91 -19.93
#